data_ceb04262a4d9afea2220e84683045cd7
#
_entry.id   ceb04262a4d9afea2220e84683045cd7
#
_cell.length_a   1.000
_cell.length_b   1.000
_cell.length_c   1.000
_cell.angle_alpha   90.00
_cell.angle_beta   90.00
_cell.angle_gamma   90.00
#
_symmetry.space_group_name_H-M   'P 1'
#
loop_
_entity.id
_entity.type
_entity.pdbx_description
1 polymer ?
#
loop_
_entity_poly.entity_id
_entity_poly.type
_entity_poly.pdbx_seq_one_letter_code
_entity_poly.pdbx_strand_id
1 'polypeptide(L)'
;MNKSRILVMCSIVLAMLIASIDTTIMNTTMPIIAEELGGTELYAWSFAAYMIASTILSPIAGRLSDLFGRKKLFAFGIIVFLIGSLLCGIAATMPQLVIFRALQGMGAGFMMPFPAIIAGDLFSIEKRGKIQALFTGMWALSAVLAPTLGSLFVEFLSWRWIFYINLLNFRTKKISANR
;
A
#
# COMPACT_ATOMS: atom_id res chain seq x y z
N MET A 1 -17.82 8.22 -19.66
CA MET A 1 -16.63 7.46 -19.28
C MET A 1 -16.96 5.98 -19.38
N ASN A 2 -16.16 5.20 -20.06
CA ASN A 2 -16.47 3.77 -20.32
C ASN A 2 -16.39 2.98 -18.99
N LYS A 3 -17.29 2.04 -18.74
CA LYS A 3 -17.36 1.23 -17.48
C LYS A 3 -15.98 0.65 -17.09
N SER A 4 -15.18 0.22 -18.09
CA SER A 4 -13.82 -0.28 -17.88
C SER A 4 -12.86 0.77 -17.30
N ARG A 5 -12.93 2.03 -17.73
CA ARG A 5 -12.09 3.13 -17.21
C ARG A 5 -12.43 3.46 -15.76
N ILE A 6 -13.71 3.45 -15.41
CA ILE A 6 -14.16 3.67 -14.01
C ILE A 6 -13.63 2.57 -13.12
N LEU A 7 -13.73 1.31 -13.54
CA LEU A 7 -13.25 0.16 -12.76
C LEU A 7 -11.74 0.23 -12.48
N VAL A 8 -10.94 0.60 -13.48
CA VAL A 8 -9.49 0.78 -13.33
C VAL A 8 -9.19 1.90 -12.34
N MET A 9 -9.85 3.05 -12.47
CA MET A 9 -9.68 4.17 -11.53
C MET A 9 -10.03 3.77 -10.10
N CYS A 10 -11.18 3.15 -9.88
CA CYS A 10 -11.57 2.67 -8.55
C CYS A 10 -10.57 1.66 -7.96
N SER A 11 -9.96 0.82 -8.82
CA SER A 11 -8.96 -0.15 -8.36
C SER A 11 -7.69 0.51 -7.87
N ILE A 12 -7.21 1.55 -8.59
CA ILE A 12 -6.02 2.30 -8.21
C ILE A 12 -6.28 3.13 -6.96
N VAL A 13 -7.41 3.83 -6.93
CA VAL A 13 -7.86 4.60 -5.78
C VAL A 13 -7.87 3.75 -4.51
N LEU A 14 -8.47 2.56 -4.55
CA LEU A 14 -8.51 1.65 -3.41
C LEU A 14 -7.13 1.10 -3.03
N ALA A 15 -6.32 0.73 -4.01
CA ALA A 15 -4.96 0.24 -3.74
C ALA A 15 -4.10 1.33 -3.08
N MET A 16 -4.22 2.58 -3.53
CA MET A 16 -3.53 3.72 -2.94
C MET A 16 -4.04 4.04 -1.53
N LEU A 17 -5.35 3.97 -1.31
CA LEU A 17 -5.93 4.18 0.01
C LEU A 17 -5.39 3.14 1.01
N ILE A 18 -5.34 1.88 0.61
CA ILE A 18 -4.83 0.80 1.45
C ILE A 18 -3.35 1.02 1.77
N ALA A 19 -2.52 1.33 0.76
CA ALA A 19 -1.10 1.58 0.98
C ALA A 19 -0.85 2.82 1.86
N SER A 20 -1.65 3.87 1.73
CA SER A 20 -1.54 5.07 2.55
C SER A 20 -1.99 4.84 3.99
N ILE A 21 -3.07 4.09 4.20
CA ILE A 21 -3.53 3.68 5.54
C ILE A 21 -2.46 2.82 6.22
N ASP A 22 -1.95 1.78 5.53
CA ASP A 22 -0.90 0.89 6.04
C ASP A 22 0.32 1.68 6.53
N THR A 23 0.83 2.58 5.70
CA THR A 23 1.99 3.40 6.05
C THR A 23 1.72 4.34 7.24
N THR A 24 0.52 4.92 7.30
CA THR A 24 0.16 5.88 8.34
C THR A 24 -0.15 5.19 9.68
N ILE A 25 -0.84 4.05 9.68
CA ILE A 25 -1.11 3.25 10.88
C ILE A 25 0.21 2.81 11.54
N MET A 26 1.19 2.40 10.72
CA MET A 26 2.50 1.99 11.24
C MET A 26 3.18 3.09 12.07
N ASN A 27 3.01 4.37 11.72
CA ASN A 27 3.59 5.48 12.50
C ASN A 27 3.05 5.53 13.94
N THR A 28 1.81 5.14 14.15
CA THR A 28 1.15 5.19 15.47
C THR A 28 1.29 3.90 16.26
N THR A 29 1.39 2.75 15.59
CA THR A 29 1.37 1.44 16.25
C THR A 29 2.76 0.82 16.41
N MET A 30 3.76 1.33 15.69
CA MET A 30 5.12 0.77 15.69
C MET A 30 5.80 0.76 17.06
N PRO A 31 5.61 1.75 17.97
CA PRO A 31 6.16 1.66 19.31
C PRO A 31 5.71 0.39 20.05
N ILE A 32 4.42 0.10 19.99
CA ILE A 32 3.81 -1.07 20.65
C ILE A 32 4.32 -2.38 20.03
N ILE A 33 4.43 -2.42 18.71
CA ILE A 33 4.98 -3.58 17.98
C ILE A 33 6.44 -3.83 18.37
N ALA A 34 7.24 -2.77 18.48
CA ALA A 34 8.65 -2.87 18.82
C ALA A 34 8.87 -3.34 20.26
N GLU A 35 8.01 -2.95 21.19
CA GLU A 35 8.02 -3.45 22.57
C GLU A 35 7.64 -4.94 22.63
N GLU A 36 6.59 -5.36 21.92
CA GLU A 36 6.11 -6.74 21.93
C GLU A 36 7.10 -7.72 21.26
N LEU A 37 7.70 -7.32 20.11
CA LEU A 37 8.64 -8.18 19.37
C LEU A 37 10.07 -8.15 19.90
N GLY A 38 10.39 -7.21 20.81
CA GLY A 38 11.75 -6.91 21.22
C GLY A 38 12.59 -6.33 20.08
N GLY A 39 13.51 -5.42 20.39
CA GLY A 39 14.37 -4.79 19.36
C GLY A 39 13.89 -3.39 18.97
N THR A 40 13.65 -2.56 19.98
CA THR A 40 13.27 -1.14 19.81
C THR A 40 14.32 -0.33 19.01
N GLU A 41 15.56 -0.76 19.00
CA GLU A 41 16.63 -0.19 18.16
C GLU A 41 16.38 -0.37 16.66
N LEU A 42 15.59 -1.37 16.28
CA LEU A 42 15.22 -1.63 14.88
C LEU A 42 13.95 -0.89 14.42
N TYR A 43 13.34 -0.12 15.32
CA TYR A 43 12.13 0.65 15.03
C TYR A 43 12.25 1.47 13.73
N ALA A 44 13.29 2.29 13.62
CA ALA A 44 13.52 3.13 12.45
C ALA A 44 13.77 2.32 11.17
N TRP A 45 14.40 1.16 11.30
CA TRP A 45 14.71 0.28 10.17
C TRP A 45 13.47 -0.31 9.51
N SER A 46 12.39 -0.52 10.25
CA SER A 46 11.14 -1.02 9.65
C SER A 46 10.51 -0.03 8.67
N PHE A 47 10.62 1.28 8.95
CA PHE A 47 10.20 2.34 8.01
C PHE A 47 11.20 2.50 6.88
N ALA A 48 12.50 2.56 7.21
CA ALA A 48 13.57 2.74 6.24
C ALA A 48 13.56 1.63 5.19
N ALA A 49 13.43 0.37 5.60
CA ALA A 49 13.39 -0.78 4.70
C ALA A 49 12.24 -0.70 3.70
N TYR A 50 11.04 -0.35 4.17
CA TYR A 50 9.87 -0.13 3.30
C TYR A 50 10.11 1.04 2.33
N MET A 51 10.57 2.19 2.83
CA MET A 51 10.78 3.39 2.02
C MET A 51 11.88 3.19 0.97
N ILE A 52 13.01 2.60 1.35
CA ILE A 52 14.11 2.32 0.43
C ILE A 52 13.65 1.38 -0.68
N ALA A 53 13.01 0.27 -0.33
CA ALA A 53 12.52 -0.70 -1.30
C ALA A 53 11.49 -0.07 -2.26
N SER A 54 10.55 0.71 -1.74
CA SER A 54 9.52 1.36 -2.58
C SER A 54 10.10 2.45 -3.48
N THR A 55 11.05 3.24 -2.97
CA THR A 55 11.67 4.34 -3.72
C THR A 55 12.55 3.82 -4.86
N ILE A 56 13.36 2.77 -4.60
CA ILE A 56 14.22 2.17 -5.64
C ILE A 56 13.38 1.54 -6.76
N LEU A 57 12.30 0.86 -6.40
CA LEU A 57 11.49 0.14 -7.39
C LEU A 57 10.51 1.03 -8.15
N SER A 58 10.13 2.18 -7.63
CA SER A 58 9.16 3.07 -8.28
C SER A 58 9.58 3.52 -9.69
N PRO A 59 10.79 4.04 -9.94
CA PRO A 59 11.21 4.39 -11.31
C PRO A 59 11.39 3.16 -12.21
N ILE A 60 11.82 2.03 -11.64
CA ILE A 60 11.95 0.75 -12.37
C ILE A 60 10.57 0.26 -12.81
N ALA A 61 9.58 0.33 -11.92
CA ALA A 61 8.21 -0.04 -12.22
C ALA A 61 7.59 0.82 -13.33
N GLY A 62 7.90 2.11 -13.36
CA GLY A 62 7.49 2.99 -14.46
C GLY A 62 7.94 2.45 -15.82
N ARG A 63 9.24 2.18 -15.97
CA ARG A 63 9.82 1.62 -17.21
C ARG A 63 9.30 0.22 -17.56
N LEU A 64 9.24 -0.67 -16.57
CA LEU A 64 8.73 -2.03 -16.76
C LEU A 64 7.25 -2.04 -17.16
N SER A 65 6.47 -1.06 -16.73
CA SER A 65 5.06 -0.95 -17.10
C SER A 65 4.85 -0.69 -18.59
N ASP A 66 5.77 0.01 -19.23
CA ASP A 66 5.73 0.26 -20.67
C ASP A 66 6.11 -0.99 -21.47
N LEU A 67 6.99 -1.85 -20.94
CA LEU A 67 7.45 -3.09 -21.60
C LEU A 67 6.46 -4.26 -21.42
N PHE A 68 6.03 -4.52 -20.20
CA PHE A 68 5.22 -5.70 -19.84
C PHE A 68 3.71 -5.43 -19.77
N GLY A 69 3.34 -4.16 -19.89
CA GLY A 69 1.96 -3.71 -19.82
C GLY A 69 1.52 -3.34 -18.39
N ARG A 70 0.86 -2.20 -18.31
CA ARG A 70 0.48 -1.52 -17.05
C ARG A 70 -0.36 -2.37 -16.10
N LYS A 71 -1.36 -3.09 -16.65
CA LYS A 71 -2.27 -3.93 -15.83
C LYS A 71 -1.54 -5.09 -15.14
N LYS A 72 -0.63 -5.75 -15.88
CA LYS A 72 0.11 -6.91 -15.35
C LYS A 72 1.05 -6.49 -14.23
N LEU A 73 1.78 -5.39 -14.44
CA LEU A 73 2.74 -4.93 -13.45
C LEU A 73 2.06 -4.37 -12.19
N PHE A 74 0.95 -3.65 -12.35
CA PHE A 74 0.16 -3.19 -11.21
C PHE A 74 -0.40 -4.36 -10.40
N ALA A 75 -0.94 -5.39 -11.08
CA ALA A 75 -1.41 -6.60 -10.40
C ALA A 75 -0.28 -7.34 -9.68
N PHE A 76 0.90 -7.43 -10.29
CA PHE A 76 2.10 -7.98 -9.66
C PHE A 76 2.48 -7.20 -8.39
N GLY A 77 2.50 -5.86 -8.45
CA GLY A 77 2.76 -5.00 -7.30
C GLY A 77 1.79 -5.27 -6.15
N ILE A 78 0.49 -5.39 -6.45
CA ILE A 78 -0.54 -5.74 -5.46
C ILE A 78 -0.23 -7.10 -4.82
N ILE A 79 0.10 -8.12 -5.60
CA ILE A 79 0.37 -9.47 -5.08
C ILE A 79 1.59 -9.45 -4.16
N VAL A 80 2.68 -8.79 -4.56
CA VAL A 80 3.89 -8.66 -3.74
C VAL A 80 3.59 -7.89 -2.44
N PHE A 81 2.82 -6.81 -2.53
CA PHE A 81 2.39 -6.02 -1.36
C PHE A 81 1.58 -6.87 -0.37
N LEU A 82 0.62 -7.66 -0.86
CA LEU A 82 -0.22 -8.52 -0.03
C LEU A 82 0.57 -9.67 0.62
N ILE A 83 1.51 -10.27 -0.11
CA ILE A 83 2.41 -11.29 0.45
C ILE A 83 3.27 -10.67 1.55
N GLY A 84 3.88 -9.51 1.30
CA GLY A 84 4.66 -8.77 2.29
C GLY A 84 3.81 -8.43 3.53
N SER A 85 2.58 -7.96 3.32
CA SER A 85 1.64 -7.65 4.40
C SER A 85 1.30 -8.89 5.24
N LEU A 86 0.99 -10.02 4.59
CA LEU A 86 0.73 -11.29 5.29
C LEU A 86 1.92 -11.71 6.15
N LEU A 87 3.13 -11.65 5.59
CA LEU A 87 4.35 -11.98 6.30
C LEU A 87 4.62 -11.04 7.48
N CYS A 88 4.37 -9.72 7.33
CA CYS A 88 4.44 -8.79 8.45
C CYS A 88 3.48 -9.18 9.59
N GLY A 89 2.27 -9.63 9.27
CA GLY A 89 1.28 -10.06 10.26
C GLY A 89 1.68 -11.30 11.06
N ILE A 90 2.53 -12.16 10.51
CA ILE A 90 3.02 -13.37 11.19
C ILE A 90 4.45 -13.22 11.75
N ALA A 91 5.04 -12.02 11.67
CA ALA A 91 6.38 -11.78 12.21
C ALA A 91 6.44 -12.06 13.72
N ALA A 92 7.46 -12.79 14.14
CA ALA A 92 7.72 -13.15 15.51
C ALA A 92 8.88 -12.34 16.15
N THR A 93 9.68 -11.66 15.34
CA THR A 93 10.82 -10.83 15.78
C THR A 93 10.92 -9.56 14.96
N MET A 94 11.54 -8.50 15.52
CA MET A 94 11.77 -7.24 14.79
C MET A 94 12.60 -7.40 13.52
N PRO A 95 13.72 -8.17 13.48
CA PRO A 95 14.43 -8.41 12.22
C PRO A 95 13.57 -9.03 11.11
N GLN A 96 12.70 -9.99 11.46
CA GLN A 96 11.74 -10.56 10.49
C GLN A 96 10.77 -9.49 9.98
N LEU A 97 10.24 -8.65 10.87
CA LEU A 97 9.35 -7.57 10.48
C LEU A 97 10.04 -6.61 9.51
N VAL A 98 11.28 -6.22 9.77
CA VAL A 98 12.08 -5.33 8.88
C VAL A 98 12.23 -5.94 7.48
N ILE A 99 12.57 -7.23 7.39
CA ILE A 99 12.71 -7.92 6.10
C ILE A 99 11.36 -7.98 5.36
N PHE A 100 10.30 -8.32 6.07
CA PHE A 100 8.96 -8.40 5.47
C PHE A 100 8.42 -7.03 5.06
N ARG A 101 8.77 -5.98 5.79
CA ARG A 101 8.49 -4.58 5.40
C ARG A 101 9.24 -4.17 4.13
N ALA A 102 10.49 -4.62 3.95
CA ALA A 102 11.20 -4.42 2.69
C ALA A 102 10.44 -5.08 1.51
N LEU A 103 9.99 -6.33 1.68
CA LEU A 103 9.20 -7.04 0.66
C LEU A 103 7.87 -6.31 0.37
N GLN A 104 7.16 -5.87 1.42
CA GLN A 104 5.92 -5.10 1.26
C GLN A 104 6.18 -3.76 0.55
N GLY A 105 7.28 -3.07 0.88
CA GLY A 105 7.75 -1.87 0.21
C GLY A 105 8.05 -2.08 -1.27
N MET A 106 8.60 -3.24 -1.64
CA MET A 106 8.77 -3.60 -3.06
C MET A 106 7.43 -3.61 -3.80
N GLY A 107 6.40 -4.22 -3.23
CA GLY A 107 5.04 -4.19 -3.78
C GLY A 107 4.50 -2.77 -3.93
N ALA A 108 4.65 -1.95 -2.91
CA ALA A 108 4.26 -0.54 -2.95
C ALA A 108 5.02 0.24 -4.04
N GLY A 109 6.31 0.01 -4.21
CA GLY A 109 7.12 0.62 -5.26
C GLY A 109 6.62 0.31 -6.66
N PHE A 110 6.14 -0.91 -6.90
CA PHE A 110 5.47 -1.26 -8.15
C PHE A 110 4.11 -0.58 -8.33
N MET A 111 3.43 -0.16 -7.26
CA MET A 111 2.11 0.47 -7.33
C MET A 111 2.17 2.01 -7.41
N MET A 112 3.14 2.63 -6.76
CA MET A 112 3.25 4.08 -6.57
C MET A 112 3.24 4.93 -7.85
N PRO A 113 3.89 4.55 -8.98
CA PRO A 113 3.87 5.39 -10.18
C PRO A 113 2.55 5.36 -10.95
N PHE A 114 1.70 4.35 -10.71
CA PHE A 114 0.50 4.14 -11.53
C PHE A 114 -0.56 5.26 -11.49
N PRO A 115 -0.82 5.93 -10.37
CA PRO A 115 -1.73 7.07 -10.34
C PRO A 115 -1.35 8.16 -11.34
N ALA A 116 -0.06 8.52 -11.39
CA ALA A 116 0.44 9.54 -12.32
C ALA A 116 0.42 9.05 -13.77
N ILE A 117 0.84 7.81 -14.02
CA ILE A 117 0.83 7.19 -15.36
C ILE A 117 -0.60 7.16 -15.91
N ILE A 118 -1.55 6.67 -15.14
CA ILE A 118 -2.94 6.51 -15.58
C ILE A 118 -3.65 7.87 -15.70
N ALA A 119 -3.34 8.82 -14.82
CA ALA A 119 -3.81 10.19 -14.99
C ALA A 119 -3.32 10.79 -16.32
N GLY A 120 -2.05 10.51 -16.69
CA GLY A 120 -1.47 10.92 -17.97
C GLY A 120 -2.15 10.31 -19.19
N ASP A 121 -2.54 9.03 -19.12
CA ASP A 121 -3.11 8.28 -20.25
C ASP A 121 -4.60 8.50 -20.47
N LEU A 122 -5.34 8.65 -19.39
CA LEU A 122 -6.81 8.65 -19.44
C LEU A 122 -7.41 10.05 -19.47
N PHE A 123 -6.65 11.07 -19.06
CA PHE A 123 -7.17 12.41 -18.86
C PHE A 123 -6.37 13.47 -19.62
N SER A 124 -7.09 14.49 -20.13
CA SER A 124 -6.48 15.68 -20.71
C SER A 124 -5.68 16.45 -19.65
N ILE A 125 -4.73 17.27 -20.09
CA ILE A 125 -3.80 18.04 -19.24
C ILE A 125 -4.56 18.83 -18.16
N GLU A 126 -5.69 19.45 -18.54
CA GLU A 126 -6.52 20.28 -17.65
C GLU A 126 -7.16 19.45 -16.51
N LYS A 127 -7.39 18.15 -16.72
CA LYS A 127 -8.03 17.26 -15.74
C LYS A 127 -7.03 16.53 -14.86
N ARG A 128 -5.75 16.42 -15.28
CA ARG A 128 -4.71 15.71 -14.52
C ARG A 128 -4.51 16.26 -13.13
N GLY A 129 -4.55 17.59 -12.96
CA GLY A 129 -4.44 18.24 -11.66
C GLY A 129 -5.55 17.83 -10.69
N LYS A 130 -6.81 17.74 -11.17
CA LYS A 130 -7.95 17.28 -10.33
C LYS A 130 -7.80 15.81 -9.91
N ILE A 131 -7.32 14.96 -10.79
CA ILE A 131 -7.08 13.55 -10.48
C ILE A 131 -5.92 13.41 -9.49
N GLN A 132 -4.84 14.16 -9.67
CA GLN A 132 -3.73 14.16 -8.72
C GLN A 132 -4.16 14.67 -7.34
N ALA A 133 -5.01 15.72 -7.28
CA ALA A 133 -5.57 16.21 -6.03
C ALA A 133 -6.43 15.14 -5.33
N LEU A 134 -7.17 14.30 -6.07
CA LEU A 134 -7.90 13.18 -5.52
C LEU A 134 -6.95 12.19 -4.82
N PHE A 135 -5.83 11.81 -5.45
CA PHE A 135 -4.85 10.91 -4.86
C PHE A 135 -4.17 11.51 -3.63
N THR A 136 -3.82 12.80 -3.68
CA THR A 136 -3.26 13.51 -2.51
C THR A 136 -4.28 13.60 -1.37
N GLY A 137 -5.56 13.84 -1.69
CA GLY A 137 -6.64 13.85 -0.70
C GLY A 137 -6.82 12.52 0.04
N MET A 138 -6.47 11.39 -0.60
CA MET A 138 -6.50 10.08 0.06
C MET A 138 -5.43 9.93 1.13
N TRP A 139 -4.25 10.52 0.91
CA TRP A 139 -3.21 10.58 1.94
C TRP A 139 -3.66 11.41 3.13
N ALA A 140 -4.30 12.55 2.89
CA ALA A 140 -4.88 13.37 3.95
C ALA A 140 -5.98 12.64 4.72
N LEU A 141 -6.86 11.93 4.02
CA LEU A 141 -7.91 11.11 4.64
C LEU A 141 -7.30 9.98 5.50
N SER A 142 -6.26 9.32 4.98
CA SER A 142 -5.55 8.27 5.72
C SER A 142 -4.86 8.82 6.97
N ALA A 143 -4.30 10.03 6.93
CA ALA A 143 -3.68 10.67 8.08
C ALA A 143 -4.67 10.89 9.24
N VAL A 144 -5.96 11.10 8.93
CA VAL A 144 -7.02 11.25 9.94
C VAL A 144 -7.54 9.89 10.41
N LEU A 145 -7.77 8.95 9.49
CA LEU A 145 -8.38 7.65 9.80
C LEU A 145 -7.40 6.65 10.44
N ALA A 146 -6.14 6.69 10.04
CA ALA A 146 -5.18 5.68 10.44
C ALA A 146 -4.88 5.66 11.95
N PRO A 147 -4.71 6.79 12.66
CA PRO A 147 -4.52 6.75 14.11
C PRO A 147 -5.70 6.12 14.84
N THR A 148 -6.94 6.46 14.44
CA THR A 148 -8.16 5.90 15.03
C THR A 148 -8.27 4.39 14.77
N LEU A 149 -8.01 3.95 13.54
CA LEU A 149 -7.99 2.52 13.20
C LEU A 149 -6.86 1.79 13.91
N GLY A 150 -5.68 2.39 14.00
CA GLY A 150 -4.53 1.81 14.67
C GLY A 150 -4.78 1.57 16.16
N SER A 151 -5.33 2.56 16.87
CA SER A 151 -5.69 2.43 18.28
C SER A 151 -6.75 1.35 18.51
N LEU A 152 -7.81 1.33 17.68
CA LEU A 152 -8.86 0.31 17.77
C LEU A 152 -8.29 -1.12 17.55
N PHE A 153 -7.41 -1.31 16.57
CA PHE A 153 -6.81 -2.63 16.35
C PHE A 153 -5.92 -3.08 17.50
N VAL A 154 -5.13 -2.17 18.05
CA VAL A 154 -4.24 -2.50 19.18
C VAL A 154 -5.05 -2.77 20.45
N GLU A 155 -6.09 -1.99 20.71
CA GLU A 155 -6.89 -2.10 21.94
C GLU A 155 -7.83 -3.32 21.94
N PHE A 156 -8.51 -3.61 20.81
CA PHE A 156 -9.58 -4.62 20.77
C PHE A 156 -9.19 -5.94 20.11
N LEU A 157 -8.09 -5.97 19.32
CA LEU A 157 -7.73 -7.16 18.55
C LEU A 157 -6.25 -7.53 18.75
N SER A 158 -5.39 -7.05 17.87
CA SER A 158 -3.93 -7.18 17.86
C SER A 158 -3.39 -6.31 16.74
N TRP A 159 -2.19 -5.76 16.90
CA TRP A 159 -1.51 -5.01 15.84
C TRP A 159 -1.36 -5.82 14.53
N ARG A 160 -1.36 -7.15 14.60
CA ARG A 160 -1.27 -8.02 13.43
C ARG A 160 -2.42 -7.81 12.45
N TRP A 161 -3.59 -7.40 12.93
CA TRP A 161 -4.75 -7.11 12.09
C TRP A 161 -4.54 -5.92 11.15
N ILE A 162 -3.62 -5.01 11.49
CA ILE A 162 -3.23 -3.90 10.61
C ILE A 162 -2.75 -4.43 9.25
N PHE A 163 -2.03 -5.52 9.26
CA PHE A 163 -1.53 -6.16 8.04
C PHE A 163 -2.59 -7.04 7.36
N TYR A 164 -3.43 -7.72 8.14
CA TYR A 164 -4.46 -8.60 7.58
C TYR A 164 -5.62 -7.84 6.93
N ILE A 165 -5.92 -6.62 7.34
CA ILE A 165 -6.96 -5.79 6.71
C ILE A 165 -6.65 -5.51 5.23
N ASN A 166 -5.36 -5.46 4.87
CA ASN A 166 -4.93 -5.30 3.49
C ASN A 166 -5.39 -6.48 2.62
N LEU A 167 -5.42 -7.70 3.16
CA LEU A 167 -5.89 -8.89 2.45
C LEU A 167 -7.42 -8.91 2.28
N LEU A 168 -8.16 -8.51 3.32
CA LEU A 168 -9.63 -8.52 3.29
C LEU A 168 -10.17 -7.58 2.19
N ASN A 169 -9.58 -6.42 2.02
CA ASN A 169 -10.01 -5.43 1.05
C ASN A 169 -9.82 -5.88 -0.41
N PHE A 170 -8.85 -6.77 -0.70
CA PHE A 170 -8.63 -7.29 -2.05
C PHE A 170 -9.46 -8.54 -2.37
N ARG A 171 -9.91 -9.29 -1.35
CA ARG A 171 -10.75 -10.48 -1.55
C ARG A 171 -12.13 -10.14 -2.09
N THR A 172 -12.70 -9.02 -1.69
CA THR A 172 -14.04 -8.58 -2.11
C THR A 172 -14.14 -8.27 -3.60
N LYS A 173 -13.03 -7.95 -4.29
CA LYS A 173 -13.03 -7.64 -5.72
C LYS A 173 -13.03 -8.84 -6.66
N LYS A 174 -12.51 -9.99 -6.23
CA LYS A 174 -12.52 -11.20 -7.09
C LYS A 174 -13.93 -11.73 -7.33
N ILE A 175 -14.87 -11.42 -6.44
CA ILE A 175 -16.28 -11.82 -6.56
C ILE A 175 -17.04 -10.93 -7.54
N SER A 176 -16.66 -9.66 -7.70
CA SER A 176 -17.34 -8.72 -8.59
C SER A 176 -16.83 -8.73 -10.05
N ALA A 177 -15.67 -9.32 -10.32
CA ALA A 177 -15.10 -9.38 -11.67
C ALA A 177 -15.59 -10.57 -12.51
N ASN A 178 -16.38 -11.48 -11.91
CA ASN A 178 -16.89 -12.71 -12.54
C ASN A 178 -18.42 -12.64 -12.84
N ARG A 179 -18.98 -11.40 -12.87
CA ARG A 179 -20.36 -11.18 -13.34
C ARG A 179 -20.42 -10.20 -14.52
#